data_b2e18ab45fd978353cae5e02774e4f19
#
_entry.id   b2e18ab45fd978353cae5e02774e4f19
#
_cell.length_a   1.000
_cell.length_b   1.000
_cell.length_c   1.000
_cell.angle_alpha   90.00
_cell.angle_beta   90.00
_cell.angle_gamma   90.00
#
_symmetry.space_group_name_H-M   'P 1'
#
loop_
_entity.id
_entity.type
_entity.pdbx_description
1 polymer ?
#
loop_
_entity_poly.entity_id
_entity_poly.type
_entity_poly.pdbx_seq_one_letter_code
_entity_poly.pdbx_strand_id
1 'polypeptide(L)'
;MKKWLFMLPLIVIGCGVYWIHYYHDNQHTDIVSSNGRLEFLRLDVASLYAGRVEQVLVKEGDYVNKDTLLATLSSDTVKTQVDTAFARKQQAQQAVKRVQAQLSAQQQQLNTAQLDVDNAHKLRKNQLISSSEFEKRLALRDAAQANLHALDIAVQEAQSSVAQADAQLRQAHAILADLQIKAPQAGRVVYKLVEVGNVIAAGQKVISLLDLNEASMYLFFPAPIVNQIPLQSEARLVFDGLEAVFPATVSYVSSDAQFTPKFVETTTEREKLMFKVKLQIPSDIAQKYADYLKGGMTGNGYIRLSSSTEWPAELQLHLPD
;
A
#
# COMPACT_ATOMS: atom_id res chain seq x y z
N MET A 1 21.87 31.95 -79.56
CA MET A 1 21.27 30.70 -79.04
C MET A 1 22.19 29.97 -78.06
N LYS A 2 23.09 30.57 -77.32
CA LYS A 2 24.01 29.87 -76.40
C LYS A 2 23.80 30.15 -74.90
N LYS A 3 22.83 30.99 -74.51
CA LYS A 3 22.61 31.33 -73.10
C LYS A 3 21.64 30.35 -72.37
N TRP A 4 20.92 29.49 -73.07
CA TRP A 4 19.97 28.55 -72.51
C TRP A 4 20.60 27.26 -72.03
N LEU A 5 21.82 26.93 -72.54
CA LEU A 5 22.54 25.73 -72.16
C LEU A 5 23.13 25.77 -70.75
N PHE A 6 23.32 26.94 -70.15
CA PHE A 6 23.82 27.13 -68.77
C PHE A 6 22.73 27.17 -67.72
N MET A 7 21.46 27.34 -68.10
CA MET A 7 20.34 27.33 -67.16
C MET A 7 19.90 25.95 -66.70
N LEU A 8 20.08 24.96 -67.56
CA LEU A 8 19.66 23.56 -67.27
C LEU A 8 20.41 22.92 -66.10
N PRO A 9 21.76 22.99 -65.91
CA PRO A 9 22.44 22.45 -64.80
C PRO A 9 22.10 23.19 -63.47
N LEU A 10 21.79 24.48 -63.52
CA LEU A 10 21.43 25.25 -62.31
C LEU A 10 20.02 24.87 -61.77
N ILE A 11 19.09 24.51 -62.67
CA ILE A 11 17.76 24.01 -62.31
C ILE A 11 17.88 22.60 -61.71
N VAL A 12 18.73 21.73 -62.29
CA VAL A 12 18.95 20.38 -61.77
C VAL A 12 19.60 20.38 -60.36
N ILE A 13 20.57 21.29 -60.15
CA ILE A 13 21.19 21.46 -58.84
C ILE A 13 20.20 22.02 -57.83
N GLY A 14 19.38 23.04 -58.25
CA GLY A 14 18.31 23.62 -57.40
C GLY A 14 17.23 22.60 -57.03
N CYS A 15 16.78 21.76 -57.97
CA CYS A 15 15.87 20.65 -57.70
C CYS A 15 16.48 19.58 -56.83
N GLY A 16 17.79 19.25 -57.01
CA GLY A 16 18.50 18.30 -56.18
C GLY A 16 18.62 18.78 -54.70
N VAL A 17 19.01 20.03 -54.50
CA VAL A 17 19.10 20.66 -53.18
C VAL A 17 17.72 20.76 -52.52
N TYR A 18 16.69 21.16 -53.33
CA TYR A 18 15.30 21.21 -52.82
C TYR A 18 14.79 19.78 -52.47
N TRP A 19 15.12 18.75 -53.27
CA TRP A 19 14.72 17.38 -53.00
C TRP A 19 15.44 16.80 -51.79
N ILE A 20 16.74 17.08 -51.62
CA ILE A 20 17.51 16.68 -50.41
C ILE A 20 16.97 17.42 -49.19
N HIS A 21 16.65 18.72 -49.28
CA HIS A 21 16.11 19.48 -48.15
C HIS A 21 14.68 19.02 -47.79
N TYR A 22 13.83 18.79 -48.81
CA TYR A 22 12.48 18.26 -48.62
C TYR A 22 12.45 16.82 -48.07
N TYR A 23 13.40 15.99 -48.50
CA TYR A 23 13.51 14.60 -48.03
C TYR A 23 14.11 14.53 -46.63
N HIS A 24 14.98 15.45 -46.28
CA HIS A 24 15.57 15.51 -44.92
C HIS A 24 14.59 16.03 -43.88
N ASP A 25 13.71 16.94 -44.26
CA ASP A 25 12.69 17.54 -43.34
C ASP A 25 11.51 16.58 -43.06
N ASN A 26 11.29 15.57 -43.93
CA ASN A 26 10.18 14.61 -43.81
C ASN A 26 10.55 13.29 -43.06
N GLN A 27 11.79 13.11 -42.64
CA GLN A 27 12.20 11.84 -42.02
C GLN A 27 11.81 11.69 -40.52
N HIS A 28 11.28 12.73 -39.87
CA HIS A 28 10.99 12.70 -38.44
C HIS A 28 9.51 12.88 -38.07
N THR A 29 8.60 12.71 -39.02
CA THR A 29 7.14 12.84 -38.77
C THR A 29 6.60 11.79 -37.80
N ASP A 30 7.31 10.69 -37.59
CA ASP A 30 6.87 9.58 -36.72
C ASP A 30 7.44 9.67 -35.29
N ILE A 31 8.21 10.70 -34.96
CA ILE A 31 8.69 10.96 -33.61
C ILE A 31 8.15 12.32 -33.17
N VAL A 32 7.35 12.29 -32.11
CA VAL A 32 6.78 13.52 -31.52
C VAL A 32 7.45 13.80 -30.18
N SER A 33 7.67 15.09 -29.90
CA SER A 33 8.31 15.50 -28.67
C SER A 33 7.54 16.62 -27.96
N SER A 34 7.66 16.63 -26.67
CA SER A 34 7.17 17.72 -25.83
C SER A 34 8.06 17.83 -24.59
N ASN A 35 8.09 19.04 -24.03
CA ASN A 35 8.77 19.23 -22.76
C ASN A 35 7.91 18.74 -21.59
N GLY A 36 8.58 18.32 -20.51
CA GLY A 36 7.91 17.86 -19.33
C GLY A 36 8.79 17.98 -18.08
N ARG A 37 8.27 17.45 -16.99
CA ARG A 37 8.96 17.44 -15.72
C ARG A 37 8.92 16.02 -15.14
N LEU A 38 10.06 15.58 -14.61
CA LEU A 38 10.17 14.29 -13.90
C LEU A 38 9.41 14.37 -12.58
N GLU A 39 8.53 13.43 -12.36
CA GLU A 39 7.78 13.28 -11.14
C GLU A 39 7.94 11.86 -10.60
N PHE A 40 8.00 11.74 -9.29
CA PHE A 40 7.96 10.48 -8.57
C PHE A 40 6.68 10.41 -7.76
N LEU A 41 6.18 9.20 -7.55
CA LEU A 41 5.05 9.01 -6.66
C LEU A 41 5.47 9.36 -5.22
N ARG A 42 4.75 10.31 -4.61
CA ARG A 42 4.93 10.70 -3.22
C ARG A 42 3.94 9.94 -2.35
N LEU A 43 4.45 9.34 -1.29
CA LEU A 43 3.68 8.65 -0.28
C LEU A 43 3.86 9.35 1.06
N ASP A 44 2.77 9.90 1.59
CA ASP A 44 2.78 10.51 2.91
C ASP A 44 2.40 9.46 3.96
N VAL A 45 3.33 9.14 4.84
CA VAL A 45 3.12 8.23 5.97
C VAL A 45 2.53 9.04 7.13
N ALA A 46 1.31 8.68 7.52
CA ALA A 46 0.57 9.35 8.59
C ALA A 46 0.45 8.44 9.83
N SER A 47 0.28 9.06 11.00
CA SER A 47 -0.01 8.33 12.22
C SER A 47 -1.47 7.86 12.25
N LEU A 48 -1.72 6.61 12.65
CA LEU A 48 -3.07 6.10 12.88
C LEU A 48 -3.67 6.61 14.20
N TYR A 49 -2.83 6.90 15.19
CA TYR A 49 -3.28 7.32 16.53
C TYR A 49 -2.60 8.61 16.97
N ALA A 50 -3.27 9.33 17.87
CA ALA A 50 -2.69 10.49 18.51
C ALA A 50 -1.62 10.07 19.52
N GLY A 51 -0.55 10.87 19.62
CA GLY A 51 0.53 10.63 20.57
C GLY A 51 1.60 11.70 20.52
N ARG A 52 2.54 11.62 21.45
CA ARG A 52 3.74 12.46 21.44
C ARG A 52 4.85 11.74 20.67
N VAL A 53 5.51 12.43 19.78
CA VAL A 53 6.69 11.91 19.07
C VAL A 53 7.83 11.71 20.06
N GLU A 54 8.20 10.47 20.32
CA GLU A 54 9.27 10.08 21.23
C GLU A 54 10.62 10.04 20.51
N GLN A 55 10.64 9.48 19.30
CA GLN A 55 11.84 9.40 18.46
C GLN A 55 11.46 9.52 16.99
N VAL A 56 12.35 10.12 16.21
CA VAL A 56 12.36 10.06 14.75
C VAL A 56 13.72 9.46 14.34
N LEU A 57 13.68 8.32 13.66
CA LEU A 57 14.85 7.46 13.41
C LEU A 57 15.45 7.67 12.04
N VAL A 58 14.84 8.50 11.20
CA VAL A 58 15.26 8.78 9.83
C VAL A 58 15.47 10.27 9.62
N LYS A 59 16.30 10.59 8.61
CA LYS A 59 16.60 11.95 8.16
C LYS A 59 16.13 12.13 6.72
N GLU A 60 15.96 13.38 6.31
CA GLU A 60 15.72 13.72 4.90
C GLU A 60 16.92 13.28 4.05
N GLY A 61 16.61 12.61 2.93
CA GLY A 61 17.59 11.99 2.04
C GLY A 61 17.84 10.51 2.30
N ASP A 62 17.51 9.97 3.48
CA ASP A 62 17.71 8.56 3.80
C ASP A 62 16.87 7.65 2.89
N TYR A 63 17.45 6.52 2.48
CA TYR A 63 16.72 5.45 1.83
C TYR A 63 16.21 4.45 2.88
N VAL A 64 14.92 4.13 2.82
CA VAL A 64 14.27 3.19 3.74
C VAL A 64 13.64 2.03 2.98
N ASN A 65 13.71 0.85 3.57
CA ASN A 65 13.01 -0.34 3.06
C ASN A 65 11.60 -0.42 3.66
N LYS A 66 10.77 -1.25 3.05
CA LYS A 66 9.47 -1.60 3.64
C LYS A 66 9.65 -2.07 5.08
N ASP A 67 8.71 -1.72 5.95
CA ASP A 67 8.68 -2.04 7.38
C ASP A 67 9.80 -1.42 8.22
N THR A 68 10.67 -0.57 7.63
CA THR A 68 11.65 0.21 8.40
C THR A 68 10.93 1.15 9.37
N LEU A 69 11.36 1.16 10.64
CA LEU A 69 10.81 2.04 11.66
C LEU A 69 11.25 3.49 11.40
N LEU A 70 10.28 4.37 11.19
CA LEU A 70 10.50 5.79 10.86
C LEU A 70 10.45 6.67 12.10
N ALA A 71 9.43 6.47 12.93
CA ALA A 71 9.22 7.22 14.15
C ALA A 71 8.48 6.38 15.19
N THR A 72 8.64 6.72 16.46
CA THR A 72 7.88 6.14 17.56
C THR A 72 7.08 7.23 18.28
N LEU A 73 5.85 6.86 18.63
CA LEU A 73 4.99 7.71 19.45
C LEU A 73 4.87 7.11 20.85
N SER A 74 4.76 7.96 21.85
CA SER A 74 4.34 7.56 23.20
C SER A 74 2.92 8.02 23.49
N SER A 75 2.16 7.16 24.18
CA SER A 75 0.82 7.48 24.68
C SER A 75 0.56 6.70 25.96
N ASP A 76 0.51 7.42 27.08
CA ASP A 76 0.20 6.82 28.37
C ASP A 76 -1.22 6.24 28.42
N THR A 77 -2.13 6.86 27.66
CA THR A 77 -3.51 6.35 27.50
C THR A 77 -3.51 4.95 26.86
N VAL A 78 -2.71 4.72 25.81
CA VAL A 78 -2.63 3.42 25.14
C VAL A 78 -1.96 2.38 26.04
N LYS A 79 -0.91 2.76 26.78
CA LYS A 79 -0.27 1.86 27.76
C LYS A 79 -1.26 1.42 28.83
N THR A 80 -1.99 2.39 29.43
CA THR A 80 -3.02 2.10 30.44
C THR A 80 -4.15 1.22 29.88
N GLN A 81 -4.50 1.36 28.60
CA GLN A 81 -5.49 0.51 27.93
C GLN A 81 -5.01 -0.94 27.83
N VAL A 82 -3.73 -1.17 27.50
CA VAL A 82 -3.12 -2.52 27.51
C VAL A 82 -3.14 -3.12 28.91
N ASP A 83 -2.74 -2.36 29.93
CA ASP A 83 -2.72 -2.82 31.32
C ASP A 83 -4.13 -3.20 31.81
N THR A 84 -5.12 -2.38 31.48
CA THR A 84 -6.53 -2.63 31.83
C THR A 84 -7.05 -3.88 31.13
N ALA A 85 -6.77 -4.10 29.85
CA ALA A 85 -7.17 -5.29 29.11
C ALA A 85 -6.49 -6.54 29.65
N PHE A 86 -5.20 -6.46 30.02
CA PHE A 86 -4.46 -7.53 30.66
C PHE A 86 -5.07 -7.92 32.01
N ALA A 87 -5.40 -6.93 32.87
CA ALA A 87 -6.04 -7.18 34.14
C ALA A 87 -7.41 -7.88 33.99
N ARG A 88 -8.22 -7.47 32.98
CA ARG A 88 -9.50 -8.13 32.67
C ARG A 88 -9.31 -9.59 32.26
N LYS A 89 -8.29 -9.89 31.41
CA LYS A 89 -7.97 -11.28 31.04
C LYS A 89 -7.59 -12.11 32.25
N GLN A 90 -6.77 -11.59 33.15
CA GLN A 90 -6.42 -12.27 34.40
C GLN A 90 -7.64 -12.54 35.28
N GLN A 91 -8.54 -11.56 35.43
CA GLN A 91 -9.78 -11.73 36.18
C GLN A 91 -10.65 -12.85 35.59
N ALA A 92 -10.83 -12.89 34.26
CA ALA A 92 -11.58 -13.96 33.58
C ALA A 92 -10.94 -15.32 33.78
N GLN A 93 -9.60 -15.44 33.74
CA GLN A 93 -8.87 -16.67 34.00
C GLN A 93 -9.08 -17.19 35.45
N GLN A 94 -9.13 -16.28 36.44
CA GLN A 94 -9.43 -16.67 37.83
C GLN A 94 -10.89 -17.16 37.98
N ALA A 95 -11.82 -16.57 37.21
CA ALA A 95 -13.21 -17.06 37.19
C ALA A 95 -13.30 -18.49 36.66
N VAL A 96 -12.57 -18.85 35.58
CA VAL A 96 -12.49 -20.24 35.08
C VAL A 96 -11.98 -21.16 36.17
N LYS A 97 -10.88 -20.83 36.84
CA LYS A 97 -10.30 -21.68 37.94
C LYS A 97 -11.31 -21.92 39.05
N ARG A 98 -12.08 -20.88 39.44
CA ARG A 98 -13.11 -20.99 40.47
C ARG A 98 -14.22 -21.98 40.06
N VAL A 99 -14.74 -21.86 38.83
CA VAL A 99 -15.80 -22.76 38.36
C VAL A 99 -15.30 -24.18 38.15
N GLN A 100 -14.05 -24.35 37.70
CA GLN A 100 -13.38 -25.69 37.63
C GLN A 100 -13.25 -26.36 38.98
N ALA A 101 -12.91 -25.59 40.04
CA ALA A 101 -12.89 -26.14 41.39
C ALA A 101 -14.30 -26.60 41.86
N GLN A 102 -15.36 -25.82 41.54
CA GLN A 102 -16.73 -26.24 41.81
C GLN A 102 -17.14 -27.50 41.04
N LEU A 103 -16.76 -27.58 39.74
CA LEU A 103 -17.01 -28.78 38.94
C LEU A 103 -16.33 -30.02 39.55
N SER A 104 -15.08 -29.89 39.99
CA SER A 104 -14.37 -31.01 40.67
C SER A 104 -15.07 -31.47 41.95
N ALA A 105 -15.58 -30.52 42.77
CA ALA A 105 -16.33 -30.86 43.97
C ALA A 105 -17.63 -31.57 43.63
N GLN A 106 -18.38 -31.10 42.62
CA GLN A 106 -19.63 -31.71 42.16
C GLN A 106 -19.40 -33.10 41.56
N GLN A 107 -18.26 -33.32 40.87
CA GLN A 107 -17.88 -34.65 40.37
C GLN A 107 -17.72 -35.65 41.53
N GLN A 108 -17.12 -35.24 42.66
CA GLN A 108 -17.01 -36.14 43.83
C GLN A 108 -18.40 -36.43 44.46
N GLN A 109 -19.31 -35.42 44.45
CA GLN A 109 -20.68 -35.63 44.90
C GLN A 109 -21.44 -36.67 44.05
N LEU A 110 -21.29 -36.57 42.71
CA LEU A 110 -21.85 -37.55 41.79
C LEU A 110 -21.25 -38.95 42.03
N ASN A 111 -19.94 -39.08 42.20
CA ASN A 111 -19.28 -40.35 42.48
C ASN A 111 -19.86 -40.98 43.74
N THR A 112 -20.09 -40.21 44.82
CA THR A 112 -20.69 -40.72 46.05
C THR A 112 -22.13 -41.19 45.81
N ALA A 113 -22.96 -40.38 45.11
CA ALA A 113 -24.33 -40.75 44.79
C ALA A 113 -24.41 -42.03 43.91
N GLN A 114 -23.47 -42.19 42.96
CA GLN A 114 -23.38 -43.38 42.14
C GLN A 114 -23.03 -44.64 42.99
N LEU A 115 -22.10 -44.56 43.91
CA LEU A 115 -21.76 -45.63 44.84
C LEU A 115 -22.96 -46.03 45.71
N ASP A 116 -23.75 -45.03 46.17
CA ASP A 116 -24.97 -45.27 46.93
C ASP A 116 -26.05 -46.04 46.11
N VAL A 117 -26.20 -45.67 44.82
CA VAL A 117 -27.11 -46.42 43.90
C VAL A 117 -26.60 -47.81 43.67
N ASP A 118 -25.30 -48.02 43.44
CA ASP A 118 -24.69 -49.35 43.22
C ASP A 118 -24.87 -50.29 44.44
N ASN A 119 -24.69 -49.71 45.64
CA ASN A 119 -24.97 -50.45 46.87
C ASN A 119 -26.43 -50.75 47.07
N ALA A 120 -27.33 -49.78 46.81
CA ALA A 120 -28.77 -49.99 46.89
C ALA A 120 -29.26 -51.01 45.86
N HIS A 121 -28.68 -51.08 44.68
CA HIS A 121 -29.00 -52.11 43.67
C HIS A 121 -28.68 -53.53 44.21
N LYS A 122 -27.54 -53.74 44.91
CA LYS A 122 -27.15 -55.00 45.55
C LYS A 122 -28.14 -55.35 46.68
N LEU A 123 -28.49 -54.40 47.54
CA LEU A 123 -29.45 -54.60 48.63
C LEU A 123 -30.86 -54.92 48.11
N ARG A 124 -31.32 -54.28 47.07
CA ARG A 124 -32.60 -54.55 46.43
C ARG A 124 -32.65 -55.97 45.86
N LYS A 125 -31.60 -56.43 45.19
CA LYS A 125 -31.48 -57.80 44.68
C LYS A 125 -31.67 -58.80 45.74
N ASN A 126 -31.21 -58.55 46.99
CA ASN A 126 -31.38 -59.35 48.15
C ASN A 126 -32.64 -59.07 48.98
N GLN A 127 -33.59 -58.25 48.43
CA GLN A 127 -34.85 -57.87 49.06
C GLN A 127 -34.70 -57.13 50.40
N LEU A 128 -33.55 -56.46 50.65
CA LEU A 128 -33.25 -55.74 51.87
C LEU A 128 -33.69 -54.29 51.92
N ILE A 129 -34.11 -53.74 50.81
CA ILE A 129 -34.71 -52.37 50.71
C ILE A 129 -35.94 -52.36 49.84
N SER A 130 -36.81 -51.34 50.04
CA SER A 130 -38.00 -51.13 49.26
C SER A 130 -37.73 -50.55 47.86
N SER A 131 -38.62 -50.71 46.91
CA SER A 131 -38.52 -50.10 45.61
C SER A 131 -38.51 -48.55 45.71
N SER A 132 -39.28 -47.99 46.62
CA SER A 132 -39.31 -46.53 46.86
C SER A 132 -37.98 -45.98 47.37
N GLU A 133 -37.28 -46.72 48.25
CA GLU A 133 -35.94 -46.30 48.73
C GLU A 133 -34.92 -46.35 47.60
N PHE A 134 -34.98 -47.37 46.75
CA PHE A 134 -34.11 -47.46 45.57
C PHE A 134 -34.35 -46.28 44.59
N GLU A 135 -35.60 -45.98 44.23
CA GLU A 135 -35.93 -44.85 43.33
C GLU A 135 -35.52 -43.52 43.90
N LYS A 136 -35.59 -43.31 45.21
CA LYS A 136 -35.08 -42.11 45.90
C LYS A 136 -33.56 -41.95 45.69
N ARG A 137 -32.76 -43.01 45.79
CA ARG A 137 -31.32 -42.94 45.56
C ARG A 137 -31.00 -42.70 44.09
N LEU A 138 -31.76 -43.29 43.18
CA LEU A 138 -31.64 -43.02 41.76
C LEU A 138 -31.90 -41.54 41.43
N ALA A 139 -32.98 -40.97 41.98
CA ALA A 139 -33.29 -39.54 41.79
C ALA A 139 -32.20 -38.59 42.34
N LEU A 140 -31.53 -38.95 43.46
CA LEU A 140 -30.44 -38.18 44.00
C LEU A 140 -29.18 -38.21 43.08
N ARG A 141 -28.88 -39.41 42.51
CA ARG A 141 -27.78 -39.51 41.52
C ARG A 141 -28.12 -38.70 40.27
N ASP A 142 -29.35 -38.75 39.75
CA ASP A 142 -29.77 -37.99 38.56
C ASP A 142 -29.72 -36.47 38.79
N ALA A 143 -30.11 -36.05 40.00
CA ALA A 143 -29.94 -34.63 40.39
C ALA A 143 -28.47 -34.20 40.47
N ALA A 144 -27.58 -35.05 41.02
CA ALA A 144 -26.16 -34.78 41.05
C ALA A 144 -25.55 -34.71 39.64
N GLN A 145 -25.98 -35.57 38.73
CA GLN A 145 -25.57 -35.59 37.31
C GLN A 145 -26.04 -34.30 36.57
N ALA A 146 -27.29 -33.86 36.79
CA ALA A 146 -27.80 -32.63 36.21
C ALA A 146 -27.02 -31.40 36.68
N ASN A 147 -26.71 -31.34 37.98
CA ASN A 147 -25.85 -30.30 38.57
C ASN A 147 -24.44 -30.27 37.98
N LEU A 148 -23.83 -31.45 37.75
CA LEU A 148 -22.53 -31.55 37.12
C LEU A 148 -22.57 -30.97 35.68
N HIS A 149 -23.58 -31.32 34.93
CA HIS A 149 -23.76 -30.82 33.57
C HIS A 149 -23.94 -29.28 33.54
N ALA A 150 -24.72 -28.70 34.48
CA ALA A 150 -24.86 -27.27 34.62
C ALA A 150 -23.51 -26.57 34.91
N LEU A 151 -22.66 -27.15 35.73
CA LEU A 151 -21.34 -26.63 36.00
C LEU A 151 -20.37 -26.75 34.80
N ASP A 152 -20.50 -27.84 34.01
CA ASP A 152 -19.72 -27.98 32.78
C ASP A 152 -20.05 -26.86 31.78
N ILE A 153 -21.33 -26.54 31.63
CA ILE A 153 -21.75 -25.35 30.81
C ILE A 153 -21.18 -24.06 31.39
N ALA A 154 -21.20 -23.90 32.72
CA ALA A 154 -20.64 -22.70 33.36
C ALA A 154 -19.11 -22.56 33.15
N VAL A 155 -18.38 -23.68 33.03
CA VAL A 155 -16.96 -23.65 32.64
C VAL A 155 -16.78 -23.16 31.21
N GLN A 156 -17.62 -23.61 30.28
CA GLN A 156 -17.58 -23.16 28.88
C GLN A 156 -17.91 -21.65 28.76
N GLU A 157 -18.86 -21.16 29.52
CA GLU A 157 -19.19 -19.72 29.60
C GLU A 157 -18.01 -18.91 30.14
N ALA A 158 -17.38 -19.38 31.21
CA ALA A 158 -16.21 -18.73 31.78
C ALA A 158 -15.02 -18.75 30.81
N GLN A 159 -14.82 -19.82 30.06
CA GLN A 159 -13.78 -19.91 29.01
C GLN A 159 -14.08 -18.92 27.85
N SER A 160 -15.34 -18.78 27.46
CA SER A 160 -15.76 -17.81 26.46
C SER A 160 -15.45 -16.36 26.92
N SER A 161 -15.63 -16.07 28.20
CA SER A 161 -15.25 -14.79 28.80
C SER A 161 -13.75 -14.52 28.76
N VAL A 162 -12.91 -15.57 28.92
CA VAL A 162 -11.44 -15.45 28.72
C VAL A 162 -11.11 -15.15 27.26
N ALA A 163 -11.76 -15.83 26.30
CA ALA A 163 -11.55 -15.58 24.89
C ALA A 163 -11.92 -14.14 24.49
N GLN A 164 -13.00 -13.60 25.05
CA GLN A 164 -13.41 -12.21 24.85
C GLN A 164 -12.39 -11.21 25.41
N ALA A 165 -11.93 -11.43 26.65
CA ALA A 165 -10.91 -10.59 27.27
C ALA A 165 -9.55 -10.66 26.54
N ASP A 166 -9.21 -11.83 26.01
CA ASP A 166 -8.01 -12.04 25.19
C ASP A 166 -8.09 -11.26 23.86
N ALA A 167 -9.26 -11.23 23.21
CA ALA A 167 -9.48 -10.42 22.02
C ALA A 167 -9.32 -8.92 22.31
N GLN A 168 -9.81 -8.44 23.45
CA GLN A 168 -9.63 -7.05 23.88
C GLN A 168 -8.14 -6.73 24.13
N LEU A 169 -7.39 -7.64 24.71
CA LEU A 169 -5.95 -7.49 24.94
C LEU A 169 -5.19 -7.44 23.61
N ARG A 170 -5.51 -8.32 22.64
CA ARG A 170 -4.91 -8.27 21.30
C ARG A 170 -5.20 -6.94 20.61
N GLN A 171 -6.42 -6.43 20.72
CA GLN A 171 -6.77 -5.11 20.17
C GLN A 171 -5.93 -3.99 20.80
N ALA A 172 -5.77 -3.97 22.13
CA ALA A 172 -4.96 -2.98 22.81
C ALA A 172 -3.47 -3.07 22.38
N HIS A 173 -2.93 -4.28 22.23
CA HIS A 173 -1.57 -4.48 21.70
C HIS A 173 -1.41 -4.03 20.25
N ALA A 174 -2.40 -4.25 19.38
CA ALA A 174 -2.36 -3.75 18.01
C ALA A 174 -2.27 -2.22 17.98
N ILE A 175 -3.07 -1.51 18.80
CA ILE A 175 -3.00 -0.07 18.92
C ILE A 175 -1.61 0.38 19.42
N LEU A 176 -1.04 -0.32 20.40
CA LEU A 176 0.30 -0.03 20.91
C LEU A 176 1.38 -0.24 19.83
N ALA A 177 1.24 -1.28 19.00
CA ALA A 177 2.15 -1.55 17.88
C ALA A 177 2.06 -0.46 16.79
N ASP A 178 0.87 0.08 16.54
CA ASP A 178 0.62 1.13 15.56
C ASP A 178 1.20 2.51 15.99
N LEU A 179 1.63 2.66 17.25
CA LEU A 179 2.44 3.82 17.67
C LEU A 179 3.88 3.76 17.11
N GLN A 180 4.29 2.62 16.57
CA GLN A 180 5.52 2.46 15.80
C GLN A 180 5.22 2.74 14.32
N ILE A 181 5.55 3.93 13.86
CA ILE A 181 5.29 4.33 12.48
C ILE A 181 6.36 3.73 11.57
N LYS A 182 5.95 2.85 10.66
CA LYS A 182 6.82 2.13 9.74
C LYS A 182 6.58 2.54 8.30
N ALA A 183 7.62 2.38 7.47
CA ALA A 183 7.52 2.60 6.03
C ALA A 183 6.63 1.51 5.38
N PRO A 184 5.54 1.86 4.67
CA PRO A 184 4.67 0.88 4.02
C PRO A 184 5.32 0.26 2.77
N GLN A 185 6.30 0.94 2.20
CA GLN A 185 7.10 0.47 1.06
C GLN A 185 8.50 1.11 1.11
N ALA A 186 9.40 0.60 0.26
CA ALA A 186 10.72 1.18 0.09
C ALA A 186 10.63 2.56 -0.58
N GLY A 187 11.52 3.48 -0.20
CA GLY A 187 11.55 4.82 -0.78
C GLY A 187 12.60 5.70 -0.15
N ARG A 188 12.75 6.93 -0.67
CA ARG A 188 13.64 7.96 -0.10
C ARG A 188 12.83 8.95 0.72
N VAL A 189 13.28 9.26 1.92
CA VAL A 189 12.67 10.29 2.79
C VAL A 189 12.87 11.67 2.14
N VAL A 190 11.76 12.35 1.82
CA VAL A 190 11.79 13.71 1.24
C VAL A 190 11.63 14.77 2.31
N TYR A 191 10.62 14.57 3.18
CA TYR A 191 10.34 15.51 4.25
C TYR A 191 10.10 14.79 5.56
N LYS A 192 10.70 15.33 6.61
CA LYS A 192 10.40 15.04 7.99
C LYS A 192 9.42 16.11 8.50
N LEU A 193 8.15 15.75 8.66
CA LEU A 193 7.08 16.70 8.97
C LEU A 193 6.85 16.90 10.46
N VAL A 194 7.54 16.12 11.31
CA VAL A 194 7.41 16.17 12.78
C VAL A 194 8.78 16.11 13.45
N GLU A 195 8.87 16.69 14.64
CA GLU A 195 10.05 16.68 15.50
C GLU A 195 9.77 15.95 16.82
N VAL A 196 10.86 15.48 17.46
CA VAL A 196 10.78 14.88 18.79
C VAL A 196 10.14 15.87 19.77
N GLY A 197 9.18 15.39 20.55
CA GLY A 197 8.40 16.22 21.49
C GLY A 197 7.10 16.77 20.90
N ASN A 198 6.89 16.78 19.58
CA ASN A 198 5.63 17.20 19.00
C ASN A 198 4.49 16.28 19.47
N VAL A 199 3.32 16.85 19.67
CA VAL A 199 2.07 16.11 19.89
C VAL A 199 1.30 16.13 18.59
N ILE A 200 1.00 14.94 18.06
CA ILE A 200 0.32 14.76 16.77
C ILE A 200 -1.04 14.10 16.94
N ALA A 201 -1.96 14.44 16.06
CA ALA A 201 -3.29 13.85 15.99
C ALA A 201 -3.30 12.58 15.09
N ALA A 202 -4.34 11.78 15.21
CA ALA A 202 -4.61 10.72 14.25
C ALA A 202 -4.81 11.30 12.84
N GLY A 203 -4.22 10.64 11.82
CA GLY A 203 -4.23 11.11 10.43
C GLY A 203 -3.18 12.18 10.10
N GLN A 204 -2.41 12.68 11.06
CA GLN A 204 -1.36 13.66 10.81
C GLN A 204 -0.18 13.00 10.11
N LYS A 205 0.29 13.63 9.02
CA LYS A 205 1.47 13.19 8.26
C LYS A 205 2.72 13.34 9.13
N VAL A 206 3.57 12.32 9.09
CA VAL A 206 4.81 12.25 9.88
C VAL A 206 6.05 12.32 8.99
N ILE A 207 6.09 11.49 7.95
CA ILE A 207 7.18 11.40 6.98
C ILE A 207 6.59 11.36 5.59
N SER A 208 7.23 12.05 4.64
CA SER A 208 6.93 11.95 3.22
C SER A 208 8.02 11.15 2.52
N LEU A 209 7.64 10.06 1.87
CA LEU A 209 8.53 9.17 1.11
C LEU A 209 8.33 9.40 -0.39
N LEU A 210 9.40 9.24 -1.16
CA LEU A 210 9.40 9.20 -2.60
C LEU A 210 9.60 7.76 -3.05
N ASP A 211 8.68 7.25 -3.85
CA ASP A 211 8.84 5.94 -4.47
C ASP A 211 9.74 6.06 -5.70
N LEU A 212 10.96 5.54 -5.59
CA LEU A 212 11.94 5.59 -6.66
C LEU A 212 11.65 4.60 -7.80
N ASN A 213 10.70 3.68 -7.62
CA ASN A 213 10.27 2.75 -8.67
C ASN A 213 9.32 3.41 -9.68
N GLU A 214 8.63 4.45 -9.26
CA GLU A 214 7.62 5.14 -10.05
C GLU A 214 8.12 6.51 -10.54
N ALA A 215 9.19 6.49 -11.33
CA ALA A 215 9.67 7.67 -12.04
C ALA A 215 8.88 7.88 -13.33
N SER A 216 8.24 9.02 -13.49
CA SER A 216 7.43 9.33 -14.67
C SER A 216 7.57 10.77 -15.10
N MET A 217 7.40 11.03 -16.40
CA MET A 217 7.34 12.38 -16.95
C MET A 217 5.97 12.60 -17.61
N TYR A 218 5.36 13.73 -17.33
CA TYR A 218 4.12 14.14 -17.98
C TYR A 218 4.43 15.12 -19.11
N LEU A 219 3.96 14.74 -20.29
CA LEU A 219 4.03 15.55 -21.51
C LEU A 219 2.63 16.02 -21.89
N PHE A 220 2.57 17.09 -22.67
CA PHE A 220 1.31 17.63 -23.15
C PHE A 220 1.35 17.73 -24.68
N PHE A 221 0.35 17.14 -25.33
CA PHE A 221 0.23 17.13 -26.78
C PHE A 221 -1.16 17.62 -27.22
N PRO A 222 -1.25 18.31 -28.36
CA PRO A 222 -2.54 18.68 -28.94
C PRO A 222 -3.29 17.46 -29.49
N ALA A 223 -4.62 17.59 -29.66
CA ALA A 223 -5.49 16.50 -30.11
C ALA A 223 -5.04 15.76 -31.38
N PRO A 224 -4.56 16.44 -32.44
CA PRO A 224 -4.11 15.73 -33.64
C PRO A 224 -2.94 14.78 -33.42
N ILE A 225 -2.06 15.09 -32.47
CA ILE A 225 -0.88 14.27 -32.13
C ILE A 225 -1.28 13.16 -31.15
N VAL A 226 -2.02 13.50 -30.09
CA VAL A 226 -2.34 12.53 -29.03
C VAL A 226 -3.14 11.34 -29.56
N ASN A 227 -4.00 11.54 -30.56
CA ASN A 227 -4.79 10.48 -31.18
C ASN A 227 -3.94 9.46 -31.96
N GLN A 228 -2.68 9.77 -32.25
CA GLN A 228 -1.74 8.91 -32.94
C GLN A 228 -0.78 8.19 -31.98
N ILE A 229 -0.81 8.51 -30.69
CA ILE A 229 0.08 7.91 -29.68
C ILE A 229 -0.53 6.61 -29.16
N PRO A 230 0.02 5.43 -29.52
CA PRO A 230 -0.42 4.16 -28.96
C PRO A 230 0.04 4.02 -27.50
N LEU A 231 -0.76 3.37 -26.67
CA LEU A 231 -0.30 2.91 -25.35
C LEU A 231 0.86 1.91 -25.51
N GLN A 232 1.79 1.91 -24.57
CA GLN A 232 3.00 1.10 -24.57
C GLN A 232 4.01 1.43 -25.70
N SER A 233 3.83 2.55 -26.40
CA SER A 233 4.83 3.03 -27.35
C SER A 233 6.15 3.30 -26.64
N GLU A 234 7.23 2.99 -27.36
CA GLU A 234 8.59 3.29 -26.91
C GLU A 234 8.84 4.79 -26.91
N ALA A 235 9.45 5.27 -25.86
CA ALA A 235 9.78 6.66 -25.65
C ALA A 235 11.22 6.84 -25.15
N ARG A 236 11.75 8.02 -25.32
CA ARG A 236 13.06 8.45 -24.79
C ARG A 236 12.90 9.73 -23.98
N LEU A 237 13.63 9.82 -22.89
CA LEU A 237 13.67 11.01 -22.05
C LEU A 237 15.09 11.58 -22.02
N VAL A 238 15.18 12.86 -22.28
CA VAL A 238 16.43 13.64 -22.20
C VAL A 238 16.20 14.75 -21.19
N PHE A 239 16.95 14.73 -20.10
CA PHE A 239 16.82 15.70 -19.01
C PHE A 239 17.81 16.84 -19.19
N ASP A 240 17.39 18.06 -18.85
CA ASP A 240 18.23 19.25 -18.91
C ASP A 240 19.42 19.10 -17.95
N GLY A 241 20.62 19.37 -18.45
CA GLY A 241 21.86 19.27 -17.68
C GLY A 241 22.39 17.86 -17.44
N LEU A 242 21.82 16.84 -18.11
CA LEU A 242 22.29 15.46 -18.03
C LEU A 242 22.55 14.93 -19.45
N GLU A 243 23.81 14.59 -19.75
CA GLU A 243 24.17 13.97 -21.04
C GLU A 243 23.79 12.49 -21.04
N ALA A 244 22.49 12.20 -21.05
CA ALA A 244 21.97 10.85 -21.01
C ALA A 244 20.60 10.76 -21.67
N VAL A 245 20.30 9.60 -22.27
CA VAL A 245 19.00 9.26 -22.86
C VAL A 245 18.42 8.07 -22.11
N PHE A 246 17.34 8.29 -21.40
CA PHE A 246 16.66 7.27 -20.62
C PHE A 246 15.55 6.59 -21.41
N PRO A 247 15.40 5.27 -21.30
CA PRO A 247 14.26 4.57 -21.87
C PRO A 247 13.00 4.92 -21.09
N ALA A 248 11.89 5.02 -21.80
CA ALA A 248 10.57 5.17 -21.22
C ALA A 248 9.52 4.51 -22.11
N THR A 249 8.33 4.31 -21.58
CA THR A 249 7.16 3.82 -22.30
C THR A 249 5.94 4.69 -22.00
N VAL A 250 5.04 4.81 -22.97
CA VAL A 250 3.76 5.49 -22.80
C VAL A 250 2.86 4.63 -21.90
N SER A 251 2.71 5.03 -20.63
CA SER A 251 1.88 4.28 -19.66
C SER A 251 0.44 4.76 -19.59
N TYR A 252 0.17 6.01 -19.96
CA TYR A 252 -1.16 6.60 -19.88
C TYR A 252 -1.31 7.75 -20.88
N VAL A 253 -2.47 7.81 -21.49
CA VAL A 253 -2.93 8.92 -22.33
C VAL A 253 -4.26 9.40 -21.78
N SER A 254 -4.38 10.70 -21.47
CA SER A 254 -5.61 11.25 -20.90
C SER A 254 -6.74 11.24 -21.91
N SER A 255 -7.93 10.80 -21.47
CA SER A 255 -9.16 10.93 -22.26
C SER A 255 -9.76 12.34 -22.19
N ASP A 256 -9.34 13.14 -21.19
CA ASP A 256 -9.84 14.50 -20.97
C ASP A 256 -8.76 15.52 -21.30
N ALA A 257 -9.15 16.55 -22.04
CA ALA A 257 -8.27 17.69 -22.28
C ALA A 257 -8.09 18.52 -20.99
N GLN A 258 -6.86 18.90 -20.70
CA GLN A 258 -6.60 19.86 -19.62
C GLN A 258 -6.70 21.28 -20.14
N PHE A 259 -7.58 22.05 -19.51
CA PHE A 259 -7.74 23.45 -19.79
C PHE A 259 -6.81 24.30 -18.91
N THR A 260 -6.17 25.31 -19.51
CA THR A 260 -6.03 26.58 -18.81
C THR A 260 -7.43 27.24 -18.78
N PRO A 261 -7.90 27.79 -17.65
CA PRO A 261 -9.30 28.16 -17.47
C PRO A 261 -9.67 29.40 -18.31
N LYS A 262 -10.04 29.17 -19.56
CA LYS A 262 -10.76 30.15 -20.42
C LYS A 262 -11.74 29.36 -21.27
N PHE A 263 -12.98 29.80 -21.28
CA PHE A 263 -14.04 29.27 -22.16
C PHE A 263 -13.58 29.28 -23.61
N VAL A 264 -13.66 28.12 -24.29
CA VAL A 264 -13.17 27.93 -25.65
C VAL A 264 -14.34 28.13 -26.60
N GLU A 265 -14.39 29.25 -27.28
CA GLU A 265 -15.46 29.58 -28.24
C GLU A 265 -15.02 29.54 -29.71
N THR A 266 -13.70 29.52 -30.00
CA THR A 266 -13.18 29.58 -31.38
C THR A 266 -12.43 28.32 -31.82
N THR A 267 -12.36 28.07 -33.14
CA THR A 267 -11.63 26.93 -33.72
C THR A 267 -10.14 27.00 -33.39
N THR A 268 -9.54 28.15 -33.35
CA THR A 268 -8.13 28.41 -33.01
C THR A 268 -7.81 28.16 -31.53
N GLU A 269 -8.81 28.23 -30.65
CA GLU A 269 -8.63 27.90 -29.23
C GLU A 269 -8.81 26.42 -28.96
N ARG A 270 -9.57 25.67 -29.77
CA ARG A 270 -9.65 24.20 -29.70
C ARG A 270 -8.33 23.55 -30.07
N GLU A 271 -7.52 24.14 -30.93
CA GLU A 271 -6.18 23.68 -31.28
C GLU A 271 -5.18 23.82 -30.11
N LYS A 272 -5.51 24.61 -29.08
CA LYS A 272 -4.73 24.79 -27.85
C LYS A 272 -5.08 23.79 -26.76
N LEU A 273 -6.06 22.91 -26.99
CA LEU A 273 -6.39 21.82 -26.06
C LEU A 273 -5.24 20.83 -26.00
N MET A 274 -4.68 20.68 -24.81
CA MET A 274 -3.56 19.78 -24.58
C MET A 274 -4.03 18.56 -23.79
N PHE A 275 -3.62 17.39 -24.22
CA PHE A 275 -3.85 16.13 -23.55
C PHE A 275 -2.59 15.66 -22.86
N LYS A 276 -2.77 15.18 -21.64
CA LYS A 276 -1.67 14.71 -20.81
C LYS A 276 -1.28 13.28 -21.19
N VAL A 277 0.00 13.07 -21.45
CA VAL A 277 0.60 11.77 -21.72
C VAL A 277 1.62 11.47 -20.63
N LYS A 278 1.53 10.29 -19.99
CA LYS A 278 2.48 9.84 -18.96
C LYS A 278 3.49 8.90 -19.59
N LEU A 279 4.75 9.25 -19.53
CA LEU A 279 5.87 8.40 -19.84
C LEU A 279 6.43 7.80 -18.54
N GLN A 280 6.59 6.49 -18.50
CA GLN A 280 7.10 5.74 -17.35
C GLN A 280 8.51 5.25 -17.64
N ILE A 281 9.46 5.55 -16.77
CA ILE A 281 10.80 4.96 -16.79
C ILE A 281 10.69 3.54 -16.18
N PRO A 282 11.34 2.50 -16.76
CA PRO A 282 11.40 1.18 -16.14
C PRO A 282 11.96 1.25 -14.72
N SER A 283 11.34 0.50 -13.79
CA SER A 283 11.63 0.60 -12.36
C SER A 283 13.08 0.24 -12.00
N ASP A 284 13.68 -0.72 -12.71
CA ASP A 284 15.08 -1.12 -12.57
C ASP A 284 16.05 0.02 -12.95
N ILE A 285 15.75 0.75 -14.03
CA ILE A 285 16.49 1.93 -14.46
C ILE A 285 16.30 3.09 -13.47
N ALA A 286 15.04 3.35 -13.07
CA ALA A 286 14.74 4.42 -12.12
C ALA A 286 15.45 4.22 -10.78
N GLN A 287 15.49 3.00 -10.24
CA GLN A 287 16.25 2.66 -9.04
C GLN A 287 17.76 2.81 -9.20
N LYS A 288 18.30 2.21 -10.28
CA LYS A 288 19.75 2.22 -10.53
C LYS A 288 20.31 3.63 -10.64
N TYR A 289 19.54 4.54 -11.24
CA TYR A 289 19.95 5.92 -11.50
C TYR A 289 19.23 6.94 -10.59
N ALA A 290 18.72 6.51 -9.44
CA ALA A 290 17.97 7.34 -8.50
C ALA A 290 18.77 8.55 -7.96
N ASP A 291 20.09 8.48 -7.97
CA ASP A 291 20.95 9.59 -7.53
C ASP A 291 21.11 10.69 -8.59
N TYR A 292 20.93 10.35 -9.86
CA TYR A 292 20.92 11.31 -10.98
C TYR A 292 19.51 11.88 -11.22
N LEU A 293 18.46 11.05 -11.03
CA LEU A 293 17.08 11.42 -11.28
C LEU A 293 16.48 12.12 -10.05
N LYS A 294 16.20 13.42 -10.18
CA LYS A 294 15.59 14.22 -9.11
C LYS A 294 14.20 14.68 -9.50
N GLY A 295 13.24 14.55 -8.60
CA GLY A 295 11.91 15.08 -8.80
C GLY A 295 11.94 16.57 -9.13
N GLY A 296 11.21 16.95 -10.18
CA GLY A 296 11.18 18.32 -10.67
C GLY A 296 12.16 18.63 -11.79
N MET A 297 13.08 17.72 -12.18
CA MET A 297 13.94 17.92 -13.35
C MET A 297 13.08 18.13 -14.59
N THR A 298 13.46 19.13 -15.38
CA THR A 298 12.87 19.42 -16.69
C THR A 298 13.61 18.66 -17.79
N GLY A 299 12.96 18.47 -18.91
CA GLY A 299 13.55 17.83 -20.07
C GLY A 299 12.55 17.61 -21.18
N ASN A 300 12.96 16.92 -22.23
CA ASN A 300 12.14 16.58 -23.36
C ASN A 300 11.85 15.07 -23.38
N GLY A 301 10.58 14.74 -23.62
CA GLY A 301 10.18 13.36 -23.93
C GLY A 301 9.89 13.22 -25.41
N TYR A 302 10.42 12.15 -26.00
CA TYR A 302 10.27 11.77 -27.40
C TYR A 302 9.49 10.47 -27.46
N ILE A 303 8.43 10.44 -28.26
CA ILE A 303 7.57 9.25 -28.41
C ILE A 303 7.62 8.81 -29.86
N ARG A 304 7.87 7.53 -30.08
CA ARG A 304 7.86 6.92 -31.42
C ARG A 304 6.45 6.44 -31.74
N LEU A 305 5.84 6.99 -32.79
CA LEU A 305 4.47 6.66 -33.22
C LEU A 305 4.40 5.34 -33.98
N SER A 306 5.47 4.99 -34.73
CA SER A 306 5.54 3.75 -35.50
C SER A 306 6.74 2.91 -35.08
N SER A 307 6.54 1.61 -34.91
CA SER A 307 7.61 0.68 -34.55
C SER A 307 8.66 0.51 -35.64
N SER A 308 8.34 0.90 -36.89
CA SER A 308 9.25 0.84 -38.04
C SER A 308 10.25 1.99 -38.13
N THR A 309 10.03 3.06 -37.36
CA THR A 309 10.88 4.26 -37.37
C THR A 309 12.11 4.04 -36.49
N GLU A 310 13.30 4.25 -36.99
CA GLU A 310 14.56 4.15 -36.25
C GLU A 310 14.77 5.43 -35.42
N TRP A 311 15.38 5.26 -34.24
CA TRP A 311 15.75 6.39 -33.41
C TRP A 311 16.95 7.12 -34.01
N PRO A 312 16.93 8.47 -34.11
CA PRO A 312 18.07 9.28 -34.50
C PRO A 312 19.28 9.00 -33.59
N ALA A 313 20.49 9.22 -34.09
CA ALA A 313 21.71 8.99 -33.36
C ALA A 313 21.76 9.72 -32.00
N GLU A 314 21.16 10.90 -31.91
CA GLU A 314 21.07 11.73 -30.72
C GLU A 314 20.14 11.18 -29.62
N LEU A 315 19.19 10.31 -30.02
CA LEU A 315 18.21 9.69 -29.14
C LEU A 315 18.50 8.19 -28.89
N GLN A 316 19.66 7.70 -29.28
CA GLN A 316 20.11 6.37 -28.93
C GLN A 316 20.30 6.27 -27.40
N LEU A 317 19.96 5.09 -26.83
CA LEU A 317 20.10 4.87 -25.40
C LEU A 317 21.54 5.10 -24.95
N HIS A 318 21.71 6.05 -24.06
CA HIS A 318 22.97 6.34 -23.40
C HIS A 318 22.66 6.69 -21.95
N LEU A 319 23.02 5.78 -21.03
CA LEU A 319 22.80 5.96 -19.60
C LEU A 319 24.09 6.45 -18.95
N PRO A 320 24.02 7.18 -17.83
CA PRO A 320 25.21 7.62 -17.09
C PRO A 320 26.02 6.42 -16.61
N ASP A 321 27.33 6.56 -16.58
CA ASP A 321 28.29 5.54 -16.07
C ASP A 321 28.13 5.26 -14.58
#